data_30e881cdd300e272e218bbb52bf6a576
#
_entry.id   30e881cdd300e272e218bbb52bf6a576
#
_cell.length_a   1.000
_cell.length_b   1.000
_cell.length_c   1.000
_cell.angle_alpha   90.00
_cell.angle_beta   90.00
_cell.angle_gamma   90.00
#
_symmetry.space_group_name_H-M   'P 1'
#
loop_
_entity.id
_entity.type
_entity.pdbx_description
1 polymer ?
#
loop_
_entity_poly.entity_id
_entity_poly.type
_entity_poly.pdbx_seq_one_letter_code
_entity_poly.pdbx_strand_id
1 'polypeptide(L)'
;MINNSPRTWITVKYRENTFDVHLSNDVDAISEIRPIDSEFNIAPMMSEETIQYFKEKIFIKERIMQYKDLRKINVSQHIEKKNGLSYLSWSWALDQLLQLDDSATWEYLEPKRFGESMMVFCKVTAFGKSRTAQLPVMDFRNQAIPNPNAYQVNTAMQRCLAKAISLHGIGLYIYAGEDLPITESSNQVRISETDLKE
;
A
#
# COMPACT_ATOMS: atom_id res chain seq x y z
N MET A 1 -33.49 14.69 -2.07
CA MET A 1 -32.66 14.27 -3.22
C MET A 1 -32.11 12.90 -2.88
N ILE A 2 -32.57 11.87 -3.58
CA ILE A 2 -32.15 10.48 -3.34
C ILE A 2 -30.77 10.34 -4.00
N ASN A 3 -29.75 10.09 -3.17
CA ASN A 3 -28.37 9.92 -3.63
C ASN A 3 -28.28 8.55 -4.34
N ASN A 4 -28.30 8.55 -5.67
CA ASN A 4 -28.18 7.35 -6.50
C ASN A 4 -26.70 7.00 -6.69
N SER A 5 -25.99 6.63 -5.61
CA SER A 5 -24.71 5.93 -5.75
C SER A 5 -24.98 4.57 -6.40
N PRO A 6 -24.17 4.13 -7.39
CA PRO A 6 -24.36 2.83 -8.00
C PRO A 6 -24.23 1.76 -6.90
N ARG A 7 -25.29 0.96 -6.75
CA ARG A 7 -25.31 -0.16 -5.80
C ARG A 7 -24.22 -1.15 -6.19
N THR A 8 -23.22 -1.31 -5.35
CA THR A 8 -22.14 -2.26 -5.61
C THR A 8 -22.52 -3.63 -5.07
N TRP A 9 -22.71 -4.58 -5.95
CA TRP A 9 -22.92 -5.98 -5.62
C TRP A 9 -21.60 -6.72 -5.60
N ILE A 10 -21.38 -7.56 -4.59
CA ILE A 10 -20.19 -8.38 -4.42
C ILE A 10 -20.58 -9.83 -4.49
N THR A 11 -20.05 -10.55 -5.47
CA THR A 11 -20.32 -11.98 -5.64
C THR A 11 -19.47 -12.81 -4.69
N VAL A 12 -20.09 -13.64 -3.86
CA VAL A 12 -19.45 -14.52 -2.87
C VAL A 12 -19.90 -15.95 -3.06
N LYS A 13 -18.96 -16.89 -3.06
CA LYS A 13 -19.25 -18.34 -3.07
C LYS A 13 -19.32 -18.85 -1.63
N TYR A 14 -20.43 -19.54 -1.31
CA TYR A 14 -20.62 -20.23 -0.03
C TYR A 14 -21.09 -21.65 -0.27
N ARG A 15 -20.31 -22.65 0.15
CA ARG A 15 -20.51 -24.07 -0.19
C ARG A 15 -20.57 -24.25 -1.71
N GLU A 16 -21.61 -24.90 -2.23
CA GLU A 16 -21.81 -25.13 -3.67
C GLU A 16 -22.54 -23.98 -4.38
N ASN A 17 -23.00 -22.97 -3.63
CA ASN A 17 -23.82 -21.89 -4.18
C ASN A 17 -23.03 -20.60 -4.30
N THR A 18 -23.47 -19.72 -5.20
CA THR A 18 -22.91 -18.39 -5.40
C THR A 18 -24.01 -17.36 -5.11
N PHE A 19 -23.63 -16.28 -4.44
CA PHE A 19 -24.55 -15.23 -3.99
C PHE A 19 -24.03 -13.87 -4.36
N ASP A 20 -24.92 -12.95 -4.69
CA ASP A 20 -24.66 -11.53 -4.77
C ASP A 20 -25.05 -10.88 -3.45
N VAL A 21 -24.12 -10.12 -2.88
CA VAL A 21 -24.27 -9.47 -1.59
C VAL A 21 -24.16 -7.96 -1.77
N HIS A 22 -25.10 -7.24 -1.22
CA HIS A 22 -25.11 -5.79 -1.22
C HIS A 22 -24.86 -5.26 0.18
N LEU A 23 -23.88 -4.36 0.31
CA LEU A 23 -23.59 -3.65 1.55
C LEU A 23 -24.49 -2.42 1.67
N SER A 24 -24.96 -2.12 2.87
CA SER A 24 -25.59 -0.84 3.17
C SER A 24 -24.53 0.27 3.21
N ASN A 25 -24.97 1.53 3.20
CA ASN A 25 -24.08 2.68 3.33
C ASN A 25 -23.34 2.73 4.69
N ASP A 26 -23.80 1.97 5.68
CA ASP A 26 -23.05 1.67 6.91
C ASP A 26 -22.12 0.50 6.62
N VAL A 27 -20.83 0.77 6.68
CA VAL A 27 -19.71 -0.09 6.19
C VAL A 27 -19.71 -1.52 6.75
N ASP A 28 -20.47 -1.80 7.80
CA ASP A 28 -20.50 -3.12 8.47
C ASP A 28 -21.83 -3.89 8.30
N ALA A 29 -22.79 -3.36 7.58
CA ALA A 29 -24.09 -4.00 7.44
C ALA A 29 -24.34 -4.55 6.03
N ILE A 30 -24.61 -5.86 5.94
CA ILE A 30 -25.15 -6.47 4.73
C ILE A 30 -26.64 -6.11 4.66
N SER A 31 -27.04 -5.40 3.61
CA SER A 31 -28.43 -5.04 3.39
C SER A 31 -29.23 -6.12 2.65
N GLU A 32 -28.58 -6.80 1.71
CA GLU A 32 -29.23 -7.83 0.88
C GLU A 32 -28.24 -8.95 0.53
N ILE A 33 -28.75 -10.19 0.48
CA ILE A 33 -28.06 -11.35 -0.08
C ILE A 33 -29.02 -12.02 -1.05
N ARG A 34 -28.57 -12.23 -2.28
CA ARG A 34 -29.37 -12.87 -3.33
C ARG A 34 -28.61 -14.04 -3.93
N PRO A 35 -29.25 -15.21 -4.14
CA PRO A 35 -28.67 -16.23 -5.02
C PRO A 35 -28.43 -15.62 -6.42
N ILE A 36 -27.40 -16.09 -7.12
CA ILE A 36 -27.18 -15.69 -8.52
C ILE A 36 -28.44 -16.02 -9.33
N ASP A 37 -28.82 -15.12 -10.22
CA ASP A 37 -30.02 -15.19 -11.04
C ASP A 37 -31.36 -15.14 -10.27
N SER A 38 -31.36 -14.61 -9.05
CA SER A 38 -32.56 -14.41 -8.24
C SER A 38 -32.64 -12.96 -7.73
N GLU A 39 -33.81 -12.36 -7.81
CA GLU A 39 -34.09 -11.05 -7.20
C GLU A 39 -34.52 -11.14 -5.73
N PHE A 40 -34.62 -12.36 -5.19
CA PHE A 40 -35.15 -12.60 -3.86
C PHE A 40 -34.05 -12.41 -2.79
N ASN A 41 -34.27 -11.48 -1.84
CA ASN A 41 -33.36 -11.27 -0.72
C ASN A 41 -33.55 -12.36 0.35
N ILE A 42 -32.55 -13.19 0.58
CA ILE A 42 -32.56 -14.28 1.56
C ILE A 42 -31.82 -13.95 2.87
N ALA A 43 -31.23 -12.76 3.00
CA ALA A 43 -30.50 -12.36 4.20
C ALA A 43 -31.33 -12.53 5.50
N PRO A 44 -32.63 -12.17 5.54
CA PRO A 44 -33.44 -12.37 6.75
C PRO A 44 -33.66 -13.83 7.15
N MET A 45 -33.38 -14.79 6.26
CA MET A 45 -33.54 -16.22 6.48
C MET A 45 -32.23 -16.93 6.86
N MET A 46 -31.11 -16.19 6.84
CA MET A 46 -29.80 -16.75 7.14
C MET A 46 -29.47 -16.67 8.64
N SER A 47 -28.69 -17.63 9.12
CA SER A 47 -28.13 -17.57 10.47
C SER A 47 -27.11 -16.44 10.60
N GLU A 48 -26.94 -15.92 11.81
CA GLU A 48 -25.91 -14.92 12.12
C GLU A 48 -24.50 -15.39 11.73
N GLU A 49 -24.19 -16.69 11.95
CA GLU A 49 -22.91 -17.28 11.56
C GLU A 49 -22.68 -17.21 10.05
N THR A 50 -23.72 -17.46 9.26
CA THR A 50 -23.65 -17.37 7.79
C THR A 50 -23.47 -15.92 7.33
N ILE A 51 -24.18 -14.99 7.92
CA ILE A 51 -24.02 -13.54 7.64
C ILE A 51 -22.59 -13.09 8.01
N GLN A 52 -22.07 -13.54 9.15
CA GLN A 52 -20.71 -13.22 9.57
C GLN A 52 -19.66 -13.78 8.59
N TYR A 53 -19.87 -14.99 8.08
CA TYR A 53 -19.02 -15.56 7.02
C TYR A 53 -18.99 -14.66 5.76
N PHE A 54 -20.14 -14.15 5.30
CA PHE A 54 -20.20 -13.26 4.16
C PHE A 54 -19.46 -11.94 4.44
N LYS A 55 -19.64 -11.34 5.62
CA LYS A 55 -18.92 -10.14 6.04
C LYS A 55 -17.41 -10.34 5.96
N GLU A 56 -16.90 -11.44 6.51
CA GLU A 56 -15.47 -11.76 6.47
C GLU A 56 -14.94 -11.93 5.05
N LYS A 57 -15.69 -12.64 4.18
CA LYS A 57 -15.29 -12.86 2.78
C LYS A 57 -15.28 -11.59 1.96
N ILE A 58 -16.25 -10.72 2.15
CA ILE A 58 -16.32 -9.42 1.51
C ILE A 58 -15.14 -8.55 1.95
N PHE A 59 -14.90 -8.47 3.24
CA PHE A 59 -13.80 -7.71 3.80
C PHE A 59 -12.42 -8.17 3.28
N ILE A 60 -12.21 -9.48 3.13
CA ILE A 60 -11.00 -10.04 2.52
C ILE A 60 -10.91 -9.66 1.04
N LYS A 61 -12.03 -9.74 0.29
CA LYS A 61 -12.06 -9.43 -1.14
C LYS A 61 -11.80 -7.94 -1.41
N GLU A 62 -12.39 -7.06 -0.63
CA GLU A 62 -12.15 -5.61 -0.71
C GLU A 62 -10.70 -5.27 -0.41
N ARG A 63 -10.07 -5.89 0.59
CA ARG A 63 -8.65 -5.73 0.88
C ARG A 63 -7.75 -6.14 -0.29
N ILE A 64 -8.06 -7.26 -0.96
CA ILE A 64 -7.30 -7.72 -2.12
C ILE A 64 -7.46 -6.75 -3.29
N MET A 65 -8.66 -6.22 -3.50
CA MET A 65 -8.92 -5.20 -4.52
C MET A 65 -8.17 -3.90 -4.20
N GLN A 66 -8.20 -3.43 -2.97
CA GLN A 66 -7.48 -2.22 -2.56
C GLN A 66 -5.98 -2.30 -2.84
N TYR A 67 -5.29 -3.41 -2.51
CA TYR A 67 -3.87 -3.55 -2.82
C TYR A 67 -3.59 -3.45 -4.34
N LYS A 68 -4.41 -4.07 -5.18
CA LYS A 68 -4.29 -4.01 -6.64
C LYS A 68 -4.49 -2.58 -7.16
N ASP A 69 -5.40 -1.84 -6.56
CA ASP A 69 -5.70 -0.47 -6.98
C ASP A 69 -4.65 0.51 -6.46
N LEU A 70 -4.17 0.35 -5.23
CA LEU A 70 -3.06 1.12 -4.68
C LEU A 70 -1.79 1.03 -5.55
N ARG A 71 -1.51 -0.14 -6.12
CA ARG A 71 -0.37 -0.34 -7.02
C ARG A 71 -0.47 0.42 -8.34
N LYS A 72 -1.67 0.81 -8.76
CA LYS A 72 -1.92 1.57 -10.00
C LYS A 72 -1.74 3.07 -9.82
N ILE A 73 -1.67 3.55 -8.58
CA ILE A 73 -1.49 4.98 -8.29
C ILE A 73 -0.16 5.44 -8.89
N ASN A 74 -0.26 6.41 -9.80
CA ASN A 74 0.91 7.00 -10.43
C ASN A 74 1.54 8.04 -9.50
N VAL A 75 2.72 7.73 -8.97
CA VAL A 75 3.45 8.63 -8.06
C VAL A 75 4.55 9.43 -8.77
N SER A 76 4.64 9.39 -10.10
CA SER A 76 5.76 9.95 -10.87
C SER A 76 6.00 11.44 -10.64
N GLN A 77 4.94 12.22 -10.37
CA GLN A 77 5.02 13.65 -10.08
C GLN A 77 5.46 13.99 -8.65
N HIS A 78 5.51 12.98 -7.77
CA HIS A 78 5.80 13.11 -6.35
C HIS A 78 7.08 12.39 -5.94
N ILE A 79 7.90 12.05 -6.94
CA ILE A 79 9.22 11.46 -6.77
C ILE A 79 10.27 12.56 -6.73
N GLU A 80 10.99 12.64 -5.65
CA GLU A 80 12.18 13.45 -5.51
C GLU A 80 13.39 12.66 -5.99
N LYS A 81 14.12 13.18 -6.96
CA LYS A 81 15.38 12.57 -7.43
C LYS A 81 16.55 13.27 -6.75
N LYS A 82 17.35 12.52 -6.03
CA LYS A 82 18.57 13.00 -5.41
C LYS A 82 19.70 12.01 -5.63
N ASN A 83 20.76 12.43 -6.29
CA ASN A 83 21.97 11.62 -6.55
C ASN A 83 21.67 10.24 -7.19
N GLY A 84 20.80 10.20 -8.18
CA GLY A 84 20.46 8.97 -8.91
C GLY A 84 19.43 8.07 -8.23
N LEU A 85 19.03 8.38 -7.01
CA LEU A 85 17.98 7.65 -6.29
C LEU A 85 16.64 8.37 -6.39
N SER A 86 15.59 7.58 -6.41
CA SER A 86 14.21 8.04 -6.41
C SER A 86 13.64 7.92 -5.00
N TYR A 87 13.06 9.00 -4.49
CA TYR A 87 12.42 9.03 -3.17
C TYR A 87 10.97 9.46 -3.34
N LEU A 88 10.06 8.72 -2.77
CA LEU A 88 8.68 9.17 -2.66
C LEU A 88 8.60 10.25 -1.59
N SER A 89 7.97 11.39 -1.92
CA SER A 89 7.70 12.44 -0.93
C SER A 89 6.88 11.85 0.22
N TRP A 90 7.45 11.87 1.43
CA TRP A 90 6.82 11.27 2.61
C TRP A 90 5.50 11.95 2.98
N SER A 91 5.41 13.28 2.84
CA SER A 91 4.21 14.05 3.16
C SER A 91 3.08 13.75 2.18
N TRP A 92 3.40 13.67 0.89
CA TRP A 92 2.42 13.28 -0.12
C TRP A 92 1.96 11.82 0.09
N ALA A 93 2.88 10.90 0.35
CA ALA A 93 2.55 9.49 0.58
C ALA A 93 1.62 9.32 1.79
N LEU A 94 1.88 10.06 2.86
CA LEU A 94 1.05 10.04 4.06
C LEU A 94 -0.34 10.64 3.80
N ASP A 95 -0.42 11.76 3.10
CA ASP A 95 -1.68 12.39 2.71
C ASP A 95 -2.53 11.43 1.86
N GLN A 96 -1.92 10.78 0.85
CA GLN A 96 -2.61 9.78 0.03
C GLN A 96 -3.08 8.58 0.85
N LEU A 97 -2.28 8.10 1.79
CA LEU A 97 -2.66 7.00 2.66
C LEU A 97 -3.89 7.37 3.50
N LEU A 98 -3.90 8.54 4.13
CA LEU A 98 -4.99 9.01 4.98
C LEU A 98 -6.27 9.34 4.20
N GLN A 99 -6.16 9.76 2.93
CA GLN A 99 -7.32 9.91 2.04
C GLN A 99 -7.99 8.57 1.69
N LEU A 100 -7.21 7.48 1.66
CA LEU A 100 -7.68 6.14 1.29
C LEU A 100 -8.08 5.29 2.51
N ASP A 101 -7.48 5.56 3.65
CA ASP A 101 -7.76 4.94 4.95
C ASP A 101 -7.48 5.96 6.07
N ASP A 102 -8.51 6.67 6.51
CA ASP A 102 -8.43 7.69 7.57
C ASP A 102 -8.13 7.09 8.95
N SER A 103 -8.32 5.78 9.11
CA SER A 103 -7.96 5.02 10.30
C SER A 103 -6.47 4.61 10.33
N ALA A 104 -5.70 4.90 9.27
CA ALA A 104 -4.31 4.50 9.19
C ALA A 104 -3.48 5.15 10.30
N THR A 105 -2.58 4.36 10.87
CA THR A 105 -1.66 4.79 11.92
C THR A 105 -0.23 4.41 11.59
N TRP A 106 0.73 5.13 12.17
CA TRP A 106 2.14 4.79 12.02
C TRP A 106 2.87 4.95 13.34
N GLU A 107 3.94 4.19 13.48
CA GLU A 107 4.77 4.16 14.67
C GLU A 107 6.24 4.03 14.26
N TYR A 108 7.10 4.90 14.76
CA TYR A 108 8.54 4.72 14.68
C TYR A 108 8.98 3.81 15.81
N LEU A 109 9.53 2.65 15.43
CA LEU A 109 10.06 1.69 16.39
C LEU A 109 11.47 2.12 16.83
N GLU A 110 11.95 1.53 17.93
CA GLU A 110 13.27 1.86 18.45
C GLU A 110 14.38 1.54 17.44
N PRO A 111 15.24 2.53 17.12
CA PRO A 111 16.35 2.32 16.20
C PRO A 111 17.37 1.32 16.76
N LYS A 112 18.00 0.54 15.87
CA LYS A 112 19.06 -0.40 16.24
C LYS A 112 20.42 0.08 15.76
N ARG A 113 21.44 -0.09 16.60
CA ARG A 113 22.83 0.15 16.24
C ARG A 113 23.48 -1.10 15.66
N PHE A 114 24.34 -0.89 14.66
CA PHE A 114 25.20 -1.88 14.03
C PHE A 114 26.63 -1.30 13.99
N GLY A 115 27.39 -1.53 15.05
CA GLY A 115 28.64 -0.81 15.30
C GLY A 115 28.34 0.69 15.45
N GLU A 116 28.99 1.54 14.67
CA GLU A 116 28.77 2.99 14.67
C GLU A 116 27.57 3.42 13.83
N SER A 117 27.04 2.57 12.96
CA SER A 117 25.90 2.87 12.12
C SER A 117 24.56 2.61 12.82
N MET A 118 23.48 3.14 12.27
CA MET A 118 22.14 3.03 12.84
C MET A 118 21.12 2.66 11.75
N MET A 119 20.16 1.83 12.11
CA MET A 119 19.00 1.49 11.30
C MET A 119 17.72 1.93 12.00
N VAL A 120 16.85 2.62 11.28
CA VAL A 120 15.52 3.04 11.75
C VAL A 120 14.46 2.11 11.22
N PHE A 121 13.33 2.04 11.93
CA PHE A 121 12.18 1.20 11.59
C PHE A 121 10.90 2.02 11.70
N CYS A 122 9.98 1.79 10.77
CA CYS A 122 8.67 2.38 10.81
C CYS A 122 7.62 1.30 10.53
N LYS A 123 6.63 1.21 11.39
CA LYS A 123 5.45 0.35 11.21
C LYS A 123 4.27 1.21 10.79
N VAL A 124 3.61 0.85 9.70
CA VAL A 124 2.37 1.47 9.23
C VAL A 124 1.27 0.42 9.30
N THR A 125 0.17 0.78 9.94
CA THR A 125 -1.05 -0.04 9.97
C THR A 125 -2.12 0.67 9.15
N ALA A 126 -2.52 0.04 8.05
CA ALA A 126 -3.55 0.55 7.16
C ALA A 126 -4.28 -0.61 6.47
N PHE A 127 -5.52 -0.38 6.06
CA PHE A 127 -6.37 -1.41 5.44
C PHE A 127 -6.42 -2.69 6.29
N GLY A 128 -6.39 -2.52 7.62
CA GLY A 128 -6.36 -3.58 8.62
C GLY A 128 -5.12 -4.49 8.60
N LYS A 129 -4.00 -4.07 7.99
CA LYS A 129 -2.73 -4.80 7.98
C LYS A 129 -1.60 -3.90 8.50
N SER A 130 -0.70 -4.48 9.28
CA SER A 130 0.54 -3.81 9.69
C SER A 130 1.69 -4.25 8.80
N ARG A 131 2.52 -3.29 8.37
CA ARG A 131 3.74 -3.51 7.60
C ARG A 131 4.86 -2.69 8.20
N THR A 132 6.03 -3.28 8.29
CA THR A 132 7.21 -2.62 8.85
C THR A 132 8.27 -2.50 7.77
N ALA A 133 8.77 -1.29 7.58
CA ALA A 133 9.95 -1.01 6.77
C ALA A 133 11.16 -0.73 7.68
N GLN A 134 12.33 -0.86 7.09
CA GLN A 134 13.61 -0.54 7.71
C GLN A 134 14.46 0.27 6.74
N LEU A 135 15.29 1.16 7.28
CA LEU A 135 16.19 1.98 6.49
C LEU A 135 17.44 2.30 7.30
N PRO A 136 18.65 2.09 6.75
CA PRO A 136 19.86 2.58 7.41
C PRO A 136 19.94 4.10 7.36
N VAL A 137 20.51 4.73 8.38
CA VAL A 137 20.87 6.14 8.32
C VAL A 137 22.07 6.28 7.40
N MET A 138 21.88 6.86 6.23
CA MET A 138 22.87 6.90 5.15
C MET A 138 23.01 8.29 4.53
N ASP A 139 24.16 8.52 3.95
CA ASP A 139 24.46 9.71 3.18
C ASP A 139 23.87 9.66 1.75
N PHE A 140 24.20 10.66 0.95
CA PHE A 140 23.74 10.78 -0.45
C PHE A 140 24.36 9.75 -1.40
N ARG A 141 25.40 9.03 -0.96
CA ARG A 141 26.06 7.93 -1.71
C ARG A 141 25.57 6.55 -1.27
N ASN A 142 24.52 6.50 -0.44
CA ASN A 142 24.01 5.28 0.20
C ASN A 142 25.02 4.59 1.13
N GLN A 143 25.98 5.35 1.64
CA GLN A 143 26.91 4.83 2.64
C GLN A 143 26.35 5.09 4.04
N ALA A 144 26.40 4.07 4.90
CA ALA A 144 25.96 4.23 6.28
C ALA A 144 26.79 5.33 6.99
N ILE A 145 26.11 6.24 7.68
CA ILE A 145 26.75 7.34 8.41
C ILE A 145 27.15 6.84 9.79
N PRO A 146 28.44 6.92 10.17
CA PRO A 146 28.85 6.60 11.54
C PRO A 146 28.35 7.69 12.50
N ASN A 147 27.86 7.28 13.67
CA ASN A 147 27.36 8.16 14.73
C ASN A 147 26.44 9.27 14.22
N PRO A 148 25.33 8.94 13.53
CA PRO A 148 24.48 9.93 12.91
C PRO A 148 23.87 10.89 13.93
N ASN A 149 23.79 12.17 13.58
CA ASN A 149 23.13 13.18 14.41
C ASN A 149 21.60 13.13 14.27
N ALA A 150 20.89 13.88 15.12
CA ALA A 150 19.42 13.89 15.15
C ALA A 150 18.77 14.28 13.82
N TYR A 151 19.38 15.22 13.06
CA TYR A 151 18.86 15.62 11.73
C TYR A 151 18.93 14.46 10.73
N GLN A 152 20.05 13.73 10.71
CA GLN A 152 20.23 12.56 9.83
C GLN A 152 19.29 11.42 10.19
N VAL A 153 19.10 11.18 11.50
CA VAL A 153 18.13 10.18 11.99
C VAL A 153 16.71 10.57 11.59
N ASN A 154 16.31 11.82 11.84
CA ASN A 154 14.96 12.29 11.45
C ASN A 154 14.70 12.16 9.94
N THR A 155 15.70 12.52 9.11
CA THR A 155 15.59 12.34 7.66
C THR A 155 15.40 10.87 7.27
N ALA A 156 16.15 9.97 7.89
CA ALA A 156 16.01 8.53 7.66
C ALA A 156 14.64 8.01 8.14
N MET A 157 14.12 8.50 9.26
CA MET A 157 12.78 8.13 9.76
C MET A 157 11.66 8.54 8.80
N GLN A 158 11.69 9.75 8.24
CA GLN A 158 10.71 10.21 7.25
C GLN A 158 10.76 9.38 5.96
N ARG A 159 11.96 9.05 5.48
CA ARG A 159 12.14 8.15 4.32
C ARG A 159 11.66 6.73 4.62
N CYS A 160 11.90 6.25 5.85
CA CYS A 160 11.41 4.95 6.31
C CYS A 160 9.88 4.89 6.36
N LEU A 161 9.21 5.97 6.77
CA LEU A 161 7.75 6.10 6.72
C LEU A 161 7.23 5.97 5.28
N ALA A 162 7.80 6.72 4.33
CA ALA A 162 7.41 6.60 2.91
C ALA A 162 7.59 5.17 2.39
N LYS A 163 8.69 4.49 2.75
CA LYS A 163 8.95 3.09 2.40
C LYS A 163 7.93 2.14 3.05
N ALA A 164 7.54 2.36 4.31
CA ALA A 164 6.51 1.57 4.99
C ALA A 164 5.13 1.73 4.34
N ILE A 165 4.76 2.94 3.95
CA ILE A 165 3.53 3.23 3.21
C ILE A 165 3.55 2.50 1.85
N SER A 166 4.67 2.53 1.14
CA SER A 166 4.78 1.87 -0.16
C SER A 166 4.59 0.35 -0.09
N LEU A 167 4.91 -0.29 1.02
CA LEU A 167 4.63 -1.71 1.24
C LEU A 167 3.13 -2.04 1.20
N HIS A 168 2.25 -1.07 1.38
CA HIS A 168 0.80 -1.22 1.18
C HIS A 168 0.37 -1.12 -0.29
N GLY A 169 1.29 -0.73 -1.20
CA GLY A 169 1.07 -0.67 -2.65
C GLY A 169 1.37 0.70 -3.27
N ILE A 170 1.29 1.80 -2.51
CA ILE A 170 1.44 3.16 -3.04
C ILE A 170 2.89 3.40 -3.47
N GLY A 171 3.13 3.38 -4.78
CA GLY A 171 4.46 3.65 -5.34
C GLY A 171 5.52 2.59 -5.05
N LEU A 172 5.14 1.35 -4.71
CA LEU A 172 6.12 0.28 -4.40
C LEU A 172 7.12 0.04 -5.54
N TYR A 173 6.71 0.30 -6.78
CA TYR A 173 7.55 0.09 -7.96
C TYR A 173 8.79 0.99 -8.03
N ILE A 174 8.80 2.14 -7.31
CA ILE A 174 9.97 3.03 -7.33
C ILE A 174 11.18 2.45 -6.59
N TYR A 175 10.94 1.49 -5.69
CA TYR A 175 11.98 0.82 -4.91
C TYR A 175 12.49 -0.47 -5.61
N ALA A 176 11.99 -0.78 -6.80
CA ALA A 176 12.47 -1.91 -7.57
C ALA A 176 13.94 -1.69 -7.98
N GLY A 177 14.83 -2.60 -7.56
CA GLY A 177 16.25 -2.53 -7.87
C GLY A 177 17.12 -1.80 -6.84
N GLU A 178 16.57 -1.27 -5.75
CA GLU A 178 17.36 -0.61 -4.69
C GLU A 178 18.45 -1.52 -4.09
N ASP A 179 18.18 -2.82 -4.00
CA ASP A 179 19.07 -3.79 -3.33
C ASP A 179 19.92 -4.58 -4.36
N LEU A 180 19.90 -4.21 -5.64
CA LEU A 180 20.74 -4.86 -6.64
C LEU A 180 22.20 -4.42 -6.48
N PRO A 181 23.16 -5.35 -6.59
CA PRO A 181 24.58 -4.99 -6.60
C PRO A 181 24.86 -3.97 -7.69
N ILE A 182 25.66 -2.95 -7.40
CA ILE A 182 26.14 -2.00 -8.41
C ILE A 182 27.08 -2.79 -9.32
N THR A 183 26.58 -3.24 -10.46
CA THR A 183 27.43 -3.78 -11.50
C THR A 183 27.99 -2.59 -12.28
N GLU A 184 29.31 -2.56 -12.48
CA GLU A 184 30.02 -1.51 -13.25
C GLU A 184 29.53 -1.39 -14.71
N SER A 185 28.63 -2.26 -15.16
CA SER A 185 28.07 -2.32 -16.51
C SER A 185 26.83 -1.45 -16.74
N SER A 186 26.34 -0.70 -15.77
CA SER A 186 25.17 0.18 -15.99
C SER A 186 25.46 1.50 -16.73
N ASN A 187 26.72 1.68 -17.21
CA ASN A 187 27.11 2.85 -18.01
C ASN A 187 26.99 2.69 -19.52
N GLN A 188 26.46 1.56 -20.02
CA GLN A 188 26.30 1.38 -21.46
C GLN A 188 24.93 0.77 -21.76
N VAL A 189 23.93 1.55 -21.98
CA VAL A 189 23.01 1.54 -23.13
C VAL A 189 22.20 2.85 -23.10
N ARG A 190 22.84 3.95 -23.47
CA ARG A 190 22.13 5.01 -24.18
C ARG A 190 22.09 4.56 -25.63
N ILE A 191 20.98 3.97 -26.05
CA ILE A 191 20.63 3.88 -27.44
C ILE A 191 20.47 5.33 -27.90
N SER A 192 21.38 5.82 -28.72
CA SER A 192 21.28 7.14 -29.32
C SER A 192 20.10 7.09 -30.30
N GLU A 193 19.28 8.15 -30.31
CA GLU A 193 18.17 8.32 -31.27
C GLU A 193 18.62 8.34 -32.75
N THR A 194 19.90 8.16 -33.02
CA THR A 194 20.49 8.09 -34.37
C THR A 194 20.45 6.71 -35.00
N ASP A 195 20.16 5.62 -34.24
CA ASP A 195 20.21 4.25 -34.80
C ASP A 195 18.84 3.73 -35.29
N LEU A 196 17.83 4.61 -35.39
CA LEU A 196 16.50 4.29 -35.92
C LEU A 196 16.21 4.86 -37.32
N LYS A 197 17.25 5.20 -38.09
CA LYS A 197 17.11 5.61 -39.49
C LYS A 197 18.11 4.85 -40.37
N GLU A 198 17.81 3.61 -40.66
CA GLU A 198 18.16 2.89 -41.90
C GLU A 198 17.09 1.82 -42.18
#